data_c2929353e2efece10ba8c85090ae35eb
#
_entry.id   c2929353e2efece10ba8c85090ae35eb
#
_cell.length_a   1.000
_cell.length_b   1.000
_cell.length_c   1.000
_cell.angle_alpha   90.00
_cell.angle_beta   90.00
_cell.angle_gamma   90.00
#
_symmetry.space_group_name_H-M   'P 1'
#
loop_
_entity.id
_entity.type
_entity.pdbx_description
1 polymer ?
#
loop_
_entity_poly.entity_id
_entity_poly.type
_entity_poly.pdbx_seq_one_letter_code
_entity_poly.pdbx_strand_id
1 'polypeptide(L)'
;KANELKFKTFKDYNFKLEGEQFEQIKKHYENFHFQNQKDYKGENLIFIVGLPRSGTTLLHQIISSHSKTFGAEESHVMSDFFIKRFKNENSLVNFFSNELVDKDIYSKLSDEILSKYKMYDQDKIIVDKMPFNYKWIGFIKILFPHAKIIHSNRNPVDSAFSIYRNVFDSPGIGWAYNQDYLTKYVNLYSNLMSFWKQKLGNFIYESHYEKLVTQQVNETKNILEFCNLKFEDSCVNYTHNNIPSRTISVYQVRNKIYKSSLNLSDKYLNYFPFLNQIKKKAP
;
A
#
# COMPACT_ATOMS: atom_id res chain seq x y z
N LYS A 1 -26.98 -6.06 7.38
CA LYS A 1 -27.74 -6.73 6.28
C LYS A 1 -27.04 -6.63 4.91
N ALA A 2 -26.68 -5.42 4.39
CA ALA A 2 -26.03 -5.31 3.08
C ALA A 2 -24.67 -6.04 3.03
N ASN A 3 -23.79 -5.80 4.01
CA ASN A 3 -22.50 -6.47 4.10
C ASN A 3 -22.61 -7.99 4.28
N GLU A 4 -23.57 -8.47 5.04
CA GLU A 4 -23.84 -9.91 5.18
C GLU A 4 -24.24 -10.56 3.85
N LEU A 5 -25.09 -9.86 3.06
CA LEU A 5 -25.45 -10.33 1.73
C LEU A 5 -24.24 -10.35 0.79
N LYS A 6 -23.43 -9.28 0.80
CA LYS A 6 -22.21 -9.24 0.00
C LYS A 6 -21.21 -10.31 0.45
N PHE A 7 -21.04 -10.52 1.75
CA PHE A 7 -20.13 -11.56 2.28
C PHE A 7 -20.50 -12.96 1.77
N LYS A 8 -21.78 -13.28 1.65
CA LYS A 8 -22.26 -14.58 1.11
C LYS A 8 -21.83 -14.82 -0.35
N THR A 9 -21.45 -13.79 -1.10
CA THR A 9 -20.93 -13.97 -2.47
C THR A 9 -19.49 -14.51 -2.49
N PHE A 10 -18.78 -14.45 -1.37
CA PHE A 10 -17.42 -14.99 -1.19
C PHE A 10 -17.46 -16.43 -0.63
N LYS A 11 -17.98 -17.38 -1.43
CA LYS A 11 -18.28 -18.75 -0.98
C LYS A 11 -17.09 -19.51 -0.38
N ASP A 12 -15.90 -19.30 -0.96
CA ASP A 12 -14.67 -20.01 -0.60
C ASP A 12 -13.69 -19.14 0.19
N TYR A 13 -14.15 -18.01 0.72
CA TYR A 13 -13.28 -17.10 1.46
C TYR A 13 -12.89 -17.69 2.82
N ASN A 14 -11.60 -17.90 3.01
CA ASN A 14 -11.03 -18.43 4.25
C ASN A 14 -10.12 -17.39 4.92
N PHE A 15 -10.62 -16.72 5.95
CA PHE A 15 -9.86 -15.70 6.69
C PHE A 15 -8.60 -16.27 7.38
N LYS A 16 -8.57 -17.57 7.71
CA LYS A 16 -7.41 -18.19 8.34
C LYS A 16 -6.16 -18.06 7.46
N LEU A 17 -6.31 -18.19 6.14
CA LEU A 17 -5.21 -18.04 5.19
C LEU A 17 -4.61 -16.61 5.20
N GLU A 18 -5.43 -15.59 5.40
CA GLU A 18 -4.93 -14.21 5.57
C GLU A 18 -4.02 -14.12 6.81
N GLY A 19 -4.47 -14.63 7.95
CA GLY A 19 -3.68 -14.62 9.18
C GLY A 19 -2.35 -15.36 9.02
N GLU A 20 -2.39 -16.55 8.44
CA GLU A 20 -1.20 -17.37 8.16
C GLU A 20 -0.21 -16.63 7.24
N GLN A 21 -0.69 -15.94 6.21
CA GLN A 21 0.16 -15.16 5.31
C GLN A 21 0.89 -14.03 6.05
N PHE A 22 0.21 -13.27 6.90
CA PHE A 22 0.84 -12.21 7.69
C PHE A 22 1.94 -12.75 8.63
N GLU A 23 1.68 -13.86 9.31
CA GLU A 23 2.65 -14.49 10.22
C GLU A 23 3.84 -15.08 9.44
N GLN A 24 3.62 -15.71 8.30
CA GLN A 24 4.68 -16.23 7.44
C GLN A 24 5.61 -15.13 6.94
N ILE A 25 5.06 -13.98 6.49
CA ILE A 25 5.85 -12.83 6.08
C ILE A 25 6.76 -12.37 7.24
N LYS A 26 6.21 -12.17 8.43
CA LYS A 26 6.98 -11.73 9.59
C LYS A 26 8.08 -12.73 9.94
N LYS A 27 7.71 -14.01 10.09
CA LYS A 27 8.64 -15.09 10.43
C LYS A 27 9.81 -15.18 9.44
N HIS A 28 9.50 -15.03 8.13
CA HIS A 28 10.52 -15.08 7.09
C HIS A 28 11.55 -13.95 7.23
N TYR A 29 11.06 -12.71 7.45
CA TYR A 29 11.95 -11.54 7.50
C TYR A 29 12.46 -11.20 8.90
N GLU A 30 12.03 -11.89 9.97
CA GLU A 30 12.44 -11.59 11.35
C GLU A 30 13.97 -11.63 11.51
N ASN A 31 14.61 -12.69 11.05
CA ASN A 31 16.07 -12.87 11.10
C ASN A 31 16.77 -12.53 9.77
N PHE A 32 16.03 -12.00 8.79
CA PHE A 32 16.60 -11.66 7.50
C PHE A 32 17.44 -10.39 7.59
N HIS A 33 18.70 -10.46 7.10
CA HIS A 33 19.61 -9.32 7.03
C HIS A 33 19.61 -8.76 5.60
N PHE A 34 19.02 -7.60 5.41
CA PHE A 34 19.06 -6.90 4.13
C PHE A 34 20.48 -6.41 3.85
N GLN A 35 21.17 -7.06 2.93
CA GLN A 35 22.49 -6.63 2.50
C GLN A 35 22.39 -5.33 1.69
N ASN A 36 23.35 -4.43 1.87
CA ASN A 36 23.52 -3.28 0.98
C ASN A 36 24.00 -3.81 -0.38
N GLN A 37 23.09 -4.05 -1.29
CA GLN A 37 23.43 -4.41 -2.65
C GLN A 37 23.96 -3.17 -3.37
N LYS A 38 25.13 -3.31 -4.01
CA LYS A 38 25.76 -2.23 -4.80
C LYS A 38 25.04 -1.96 -6.13
N ASP A 39 24.11 -2.83 -6.53
CA ASP A 39 23.37 -2.70 -7.78
C ASP A 39 22.27 -1.65 -7.62
N TYR A 40 22.43 -0.55 -8.31
CA TYR A 40 21.50 0.59 -8.33
C TYR A 40 20.26 0.25 -9.15
N LYS A 41 19.26 -0.42 -8.51
CA LYS A 41 17.97 -0.71 -9.14
C LYS A 41 16.83 -0.11 -8.35
N GLY A 42 15.80 0.35 -9.07
CA GLY A 42 14.56 0.85 -8.49
C GLY A 42 14.56 2.34 -8.14
N GLU A 43 15.58 3.13 -8.50
CA GLU A 43 15.59 4.60 -8.29
C GLU A 43 14.40 5.29 -8.99
N ASN A 44 13.89 4.68 -10.04
CA ASN A 44 12.74 5.15 -10.80
C ASN A 44 11.41 4.52 -10.35
N LEU A 45 11.35 3.94 -9.15
CA LEU A 45 10.13 3.34 -8.61
C LEU A 45 9.73 3.97 -7.27
N ILE A 46 8.48 4.38 -7.20
CA ILE A 46 7.80 4.82 -5.97
C ILE A 46 6.59 3.91 -5.76
N PHE A 47 6.53 3.25 -4.60
CA PHE A 47 5.40 2.41 -4.22
C PHE A 47 4.57 3.10 -3.14
N ILE A 48 3.28 3.28 -3.39
CA ILE A 48 2.33 3.77 -2.40
C ILE A 48 1.55 2.58 -1.86
N VAL A 49 1.73 2.32 -0.56
CA VAL A 49 1.12 1.20 0.14
C VAL A 49 0.24 1.67 1.29
N GLY A 50 -0.71 0.84 1.71
CA GLY A 50 -1.58 1.16 2.84
C GLY A 50 -2.87 0.35 2.83
N LEU A 51 -3.71 0.54 3.83
CA LEU A 51 -5.07 -0.01 3.75
C LEU A 51 -5.87 0.66 2.62
N PRO A 52 -6.81 -0.04 1.99
CA PRO A 52 -7.84 0.62 1.22
C PRO A 52 -8.47 1.75 2.03
N ARG A 53 -8.78 2.87 1.41
CA ARG A 53 -9.39 4.05 2.08
C ARG A 53 -8.49 4.80 3.07
N SER A 54 -7.19 4.54 3.11
CA SER A 54 -6.23 5.29 3.94
C SER A 54 -5.74 6.60 3.30
N GLY A 55 -6.13 6.91 2.06
CA GLY A 55 -5.66 8.11 1.34
C GLY A 55 -4.61 7.81 0.26
N THR A 56 -4.38 6.54 -0.08
CA THR A 56 -3.42 6.12 -1.12
C THR A 56 -3.69 6.78 -2.48
N THR A 57 -4.97 6.98 -2.85
CA THR A 57 -5.33 7.65 -4.10
C THR A 57 -5.00 9.14 -4.08
N LEU A 58 -5.15 9.81 -2.94
CA LEU A 58 -4.75 11.22 -2.78
C LEU A 58 -3.24 11.38 -2.94
N LEU A 59 -2.46 10.54 -2.27
CA LEU A 59 -1.00 10.51 -2.43
C LEU A 59 -0.59 10.25 -3.87
N HIS A 60 -1.24 9.31 -4.54
CA HIS A 60 -0.98 9.01 -5.94
C HIS A 60 -1.22 10.22 -6.82
N GLN A 61 -2.36 10.92 -6.67
CA GLN A 61 -2.66 12.13 -7.46
C GLN A 61 -1.62 13.23 -7.22
N ILE A 62 -1.24 13.47 -5.96
CA ILE A 62 -0.23 14.49 -5.60
C ILE A 62 1.11 14.16 -6.26
N ILE A 63 1.62 12.95 -6.07
CA ILE A 63 2.96 12.58 -6.55
C ILE A 63 2.98 12.47 -8.07
N SER A 64 1.95 11.89 -8.67
CA SER A 64 1.84 11.73 -10.12
C SER A 64 1.62 13.04 -10.87
N SER A 65 1.34 14.14 -10.15
CA SER A 65 1.26 15.49 -10.72
C SER A 65 2.64 16.14 -10.92
N HIS A 66 3.71 15.52 -10.44
CA HIS A 66 5.07 15.98 -10.64
C HIS A 66 5.54 15.71 -12.08
N SER A 67 6.25 16.66 -12.70
CA SER A 67 6.68 16.58 -14.11
C SER A 67 7.53 15.34 -14.44
N LYS A 68 8.32 14.86 -13.45
CA LYS A 68 9.21 13.69 -13.59
C LYS A 68 8.57 12.34 -13.25
N THR A 69 7.28 12.31 -12.94
CA THR A 69 6.62 11.05 -12.52
C THR A 69 5.55 10.62 -13.51
N PHE A 70 5.25 9.33 -13.50
CA PHE A 70 4.13 8.72 -14.19
C PHE A 70 3.30 7.88 -13.20
N GLY A 71 2.02 8.16 -13.10
CA GLY A 71 1.09 7.42 -12.22
C GLY A 71 0.61 6.14 -12.89
N ALA A 72 1.07 4.99 -12.40
CA ALA A 72 0.65 3.66 -12.91
C ALA A 72 -0.62 3.13 -12.24
N GLU A 73 -1.27 3.91 -11.37
CA GLU A 73 -2.48 3.54 -10.60
C GLU A 73 -2.29 2.23 -9.79
N GLU A 74 -3.32 1.37 -9.77
CA GLU A 74 -3.27 0.03 -9.15
C GLU A 74 -2.63 -0.96 -10.13
N SER A 75 -1.30 -0.82 -10.27
CA SER A 75 -0.50 -1.70 -11.11
C SER A 75 -0.49 -3.12 -10.54
N HIS A 76 -0.78 -4.10 -11.38
CA HIS A 76 -0.70 -5.51 -11.01
C HIS A 76 0.69 -6.13 -11.25
N VAL A 77 1.70 -5.31 -11.63
CA VAL A 77 3.04 -5.81 -12.01
C VAL A 77 3.63 -6.72 -10.93
N MET A 78 3.60 -6.29 -9.67
CA MET A 78 4.14 -7.09 -8.56
C MET A 78 3.30 -8.34 -8.31
N SER A 79 1.98 -8.20 -8.16
CA SER A 79 1.09 -9.33 -7.88
C SER A 79 1.07 -10.37 -9.00
N ASP A 80 1.02 -9.92 -10.27
CA ASP A 80 1.04 -10.82 -11.43
C ASP A 80 2.35 -11.56 -11.53
N PHE A 81 3.47 -10.90 -11.22
CA PHE A 81 4.77 -11.53 -11.19
C PHE A 81 4.78 -12.68 -10.18
N PHE A 82 4.28 -12.44 -8.95
CA PHE A 82 4.24 -13.46 -7.91
C PHE A 82 3.28 -14.59 -8.23
N ILE A 83 2.06 -14.29 -8.69
CA ILE A 83 1.06 -15.31 -9.03
C ILE A 83 1.55 -16.21 -10.16
N LYS A 84 2.21 -15.66 -11.20
CA LYS A 84 2.70 -16.45 -12.33
C LYS A 84 3.89 -17.34 -11.95
N ARG A 85 4.78 -16.86 -11.10
CA ARG A 85 6.01 -17.56 -10.75
C ARG A 85 5.83 -18.54 -9.59
N PHE A 86 5.00 -18.18 -8.63
CA PHE A 86 4.75 -18.95 -7.43
C PHE A 86 3.27 -19.36 -7.40
N LYS A 87 2.95 -20.51 -7.96
CA LYS A 87 1.58 -21.01 -8.13
C LYS A 87 0.78 -21.14 -6.82
N ASN A 88 1.46 -21.08 -5.68
CA ASN A 88 0.84 -21.04 -4.35
C ASN A 88 1.74 -20.29 -3.35
N GLU A 89 1.16 -19.88 -2.23
CA GLU A 89 1.85 -19.10 -1.18
C GLU A 89 3.01 -19.89 -0.51
N ASN A 90 2.89 -21.21 -0.42
CA ASN A 90 3.96 -22.06 0.08
C ASN A 90 5.20 -22.03 -0.84
N SER A 91 5.01 -21.85 -2.14
CA SER A 91 6.11 -21.70 -3.09
C SER A 91 6.90 -20.41 -2.87
N LEU A 92 6.26 -19.32 -2.42
CA LEU A 92 6.94 -18.07 -2.03
C LEU A 92 7.82 -18.27 -0.81
N VAL A 93 7.29 -18.90 0.22
CA VAL A 93 8.05 -19.22 1.44
C VAL A 93 9.24 -20.12 1.11
N ASN A 94 9.04 -21.15 0.29
CA ASN A 94 10.09 -22.06 -0.13
C ASN A 94 11.13 -21.37 -1.03
N PHE A 95 10.72 -20.48 -1.92
CA PHE A 95 11.63 -19.68 -2.73
C PHE A 95 12.55 -18.83 -1.87
N PHE A 96 12.00 -18.11 -0.91
CA PHE A 96 12.78 -17.31 0.02
C PHE A 96 13.70 -18.16 0.92
N SER A 97 13.29 -19.38 1.26
CA SER A 97 14.10 -20.28 2.12
C SER A 97 15.25 -20.93 1.39
N ASN A 98 15.12 -21.21 0.09
CA ASN A 98 16.06 -22.05 -0.65
C ASN A 98 16.94 -21.27 -1.65
N GLU A 99 16.50 -20.11 -2.16
CA GLU A 99 17.18 -19.41 -3.26
C GLU A 99 17.77 -18.05 -2.88
N LEU A 100 17.75 -17.68 -1.60
CA LEU A 100 18.22 -16.38 -1.10
C LEU A 100 19.71 -16.10 -1.25
N VAL A 101 20.48 -16.99 -1.85
CA VAL A 101 21.96 -16.89 -1.93
C VAL A 101 22.48 -16.47 -3.31
N ASP A 102 21.66 -16.57 -4.36
CA ASP A 102 22.11 -16.29 -5.72
C ASP A 102 21.75 -14.88 -6.20
N LYS A 103 22.77 -14.00 -6.22
CA LYS A 103 22.64 -12.60 -6.68
C LYS A 103 22.19 -12.49 -8.15
N ASP A 104 22.56 -13.46 -8.98
CA ASP A 104 22.22 -13.45 -10.40
C ASP A 104 20.73 -13.68 -10.61
N ILE A 105 20.09 -14.47 -9.76
CA ILE A 105 18.64 -14.69 -9.77
C ILE A 105 17.93 -13.38 -9.46
N TYR A 106 18.33 -12.66 -8.41
CA TYR A 106 17.70 -11.38 -8.05
C TYR A 106 17.86 -10.32 -9.13
N SER A 107 19.05 -10.24 -9.75
CA SER A 107 19.26 -9.34 -10.88
C SER A 107 18.30 -9.63 -12.03
N LYS A 108 18.18 -10.89 -12.44
CA LYS A 108 17.24 -11.30 -13.49
C LYS A 108 15.77 -11.00 -13.15
N LEU A 109 15.36 -11.27 -11.89
CA LEU A 109 14.01 -10.99 -11.43
C LEU A 109 13.70 -9.48 -11.42
N SER A 110 14.65 -8.67 -10.94
CA SER A 110 14.47 -7.23 -10.95
C SER A 110 14.41 -6.66 -12.37
N ASP A 111 15.21 -7.18 -13.33
CA ASP A 111 15.15 -6.76 -14.72
C ASP A 111 13.83 -7.14 -15.39
N GLU A 112 13.30 -8.33 -15.10
CA GLU A 112 11.98 -8.76 -15.60
C GLU A 112 10.87 -7.83 -15.10
N ILE A 113 10.86 -7.48 -13.81
CA ILE A 113 9.87 -6.57 -13.25
C ILE A 113 10.05 -5.14 -13.77
N LEU A 114 11.29 -4.63 -13.83
CA LEU A 114 11.58 -3.30 -14.37
C LEU A 114 11.15 -3.16 -15.83
N SER A 115 11.32 -4.21 -16.63
CA SER A 115 10.88 -4.20 -18.04
C SER A 115 9.37 -3.96 -18.17
N LYS A 116 8.58 -4.49 -17.23
CA LYS A 116 7.13 -4.27 -17.21
C LYS A 116 6.77 -2.84 -16.76
N TYR A 117 7.49 -2.28 -15.77
CA TYR A 117 7.28 -0.89 -15.39
C TYR A 117 7.68 0.09 -16.50
N LYS A 118 8.74 -0.19 -17.27
CA LYS A 118 9.13 0.62 -18.42
C LYS A 118 8.08 0.65 -19.53
N MET A 119 7.14 -0.28 -19.56
CA MET A 119 6.00 -0.23 -20.48
C MET A 119 5.01 0.90 -20.18
N TYR A 120 5.00 1.43 -18.97
CA TYR A 120 4.18 2.59 -18.61
C TYR A 120 4.83 3.90 -19.10
N ASP A 121 6.11 4.08 -18.79
CA ASP A 121 6.92 5.21 -19.24
C ASP A 121 8.41 4.84 -19.11
N GLN A 122 9.22 5.19 -20.11
CA GLN A 122 10.64 4.81 -20.15
C GLN A 122 11.54 5.78 -19.39
N ASP A 123 11.12 7.05 -19.30
CA ASP A 123 11.97 8.14 -18.83
C ASP A 123 11.54 8.68 -17.45
N LYS A 124 10.31 8.39 -17.04
CA LYS A 124 9.75 8.91 -15.80
C LYS A 124 9.87 7.92 -14.64
N ILE A 125 9.81 8.49 -13.45
CA ILE A 125 9.68 7.71 -12.21
C ILE A 125 8.25 7.17 -12.14
N ILE A 126 8.12 5.86 -12.05
CA ILE A 126 6.82 5.18 -12.00
C ILE A 126 6.29 5.19 -10.57
N VAL A 127 5.07 5.69 -10.42
CA VAL A 127 4.34 5.69 -9.14
C VAL A 127 3.32 4.55 -9.16
N ASP A 128 3.68 3.43 -8.56
CA ASP A 128 2.79 2.28 -8.37
C ASP A 128 1.98 2.47 -7.07
N LYS A 129 0.68 2.62 -7.22
CA LYS A 129 -0.23 2.71 -6.10
C LYS A 129 -1.08 1.43 -6.03
N MET A 130 -0.48 0.35 -5.59
CA MET A 130 -1.18 -0.87 -5.21
C MET A 130 -1.19 -0.98 -3.67
N PRO A 131 -2.31 -0.65 -3.01
CA PRO A 131 -2.36 -0.61 -1.55
C PRO A 131 -1.80 -1.87 -0.90
N PHE A 132 -2.12 -3.05 -1.43
CA PHE A 132 -1.70 -4.35 -0.88
C PHE A 132 -0.22 -4.70 -1.06
N ASN A 133 0.55 -3.91 -1.79
CA ASN A 133 2.01 -4.11 -1.91
C ASN A 133 2.75 -4.02 -0.57
N TYR A 134 2.07 -3.64 0.53
CA TYR A 134 2.67 -3.75 1.86
C TYR A 134 3.04 -5.19 2.25
N LYS A 135 2.41 -6.20 1.66
CA LYS A 135 2.79 -7.61 1.84
C LYS A 135 4.15 -7.93 1.20
N TRP A 136 4.57 -7.15 0.20
CA TRP A 136 5.77 -7.36 -0.62
C TRP A 136 6.94 -6.43 -0.28
N ILE A 137 6.85 -5.61 0.77
CA ILE A 137 7.88 -4.60 1.10
C ILE A 137 9.28 -5.22 1.27
N GLY A 138 9.38 -6.37 1.93
CA GLY A 138 10.66 -7.06 2.09
C GLY A 138 11.26 -7.48 0.75
N PHE A 139 10.44 -7.99 -0.15
CA PHE A 139 10.86 -8.38 -1.48
C PHE A 139 11.21 -7.17 -2.36
N ILE A 140 10.42 -6.11 -2.27
CA ILE A 140 10.72 -4.84 -2.94
C ILE A 140 12.09 -4.33 -2.47
N LYS A 141 12.39 -4.40 -1.17
CA LYS A 141 13.69 -3.99 -0.63
C LYS A 141 14.86 -4.82 -1.18
N ILE A 142 14.65 -6.11 -1.39
CA ILE A 142 15.67 -7.00 -1.97
C ILE A 142 15.92 -6.67 -3.44
N LEU A 143 14.87 -6.57 -4.25
CA LEU A 143 14.98 -6.37 -5.69
C LEU A 143 15.28 -4.93 -6.09
N PHE A 144 14.78 -3.98 -5.31
CA PHE A 144 14.80 -2.55 -5.61
C PHE A 144 15.28 -1.76 -4.38
N PRO A 145 16.55 -1.92 -3.97
CA PRO A 145 17.07 -1.32 -2.73
C PRO A 145 16.99 0.21 -2.72
N HIS A 146 16.86 0.85 -3.87
CA HIS A 146 16.75 2.31 -4.02
C HIS A 146 15.32 2.80 -4.32
N ALA A 147 14.34 1.90 -4.44
CA ALA A 147 12.94 2.28 -4.54
C ALA A 147 12.47 3.07 -3.31
N LYS A 148 11.43 3.87 -3.48
CA LYS A 148 10.81 4.63 -2.39
C LYS A 148 9.49 3.97 -2.00
N ILE A 149 9.29 3.72 -0.72
CA ILE A 149 8.00 3.23 -0.18
C ILE A 149 7.34 4.36 0.58
N ILE A 150 6.13 4.71 0.19
CA ILE A 150 5.28 5.67 0.90
C ILE A 150 4.12 4.90 1.52
N HIS A 151 4.11 4.84 2.83
CA HIS A 151 3.03 4.24 3.61
C HIS A 151 1.96 5.30 3.90
N SER A 152 0.78 5.14 3.29
CA SER A 152 -0.40 5.95 3.61
C SER A 152 -0.96 5.51 4.96
N ASN A 153 -0.57 6.21 6.02
CA ASN A 153 -0.99 5.92 7.38
C ASN A 153 -2.17 6.81 7.75
N ARG A 154 -3.30 6.22 8.11
CA ARG A 154 -4.52 6.90 8.56
C ARG A 154 -5.01 6.25 9.84
N ASN A 155 -5.76 7.00 10.66
CA ASN A 155 -6.47 6.43 11.80
C ASN A 155 -7.13 5.10 11.40
N PRO A 156 -6.75 3.97 12.03
CA PRO A 156 -7.21 2.65 11.62
C PRO A 156 -8.72 2.46 11.81
N VAL A 157 -9.32 3.15 12.78
CA VAL A 157 -10.77 3.10 13.01
C VAL A 157 -11.53 3.81 11.88
N ASP A 158 -11.04 5.00 11.45
CA ASP A 158 -11.60 5.71 10.30
C ASP A 158 -11.44 4.92 9.00
N SER A 159 -10.29 4.27 8.82
CA SER A 159 -10.04 3.41 7.67
C SER A 159 -10.99 2.22 7.65
N ALA A 160 -11.13 1.51 8.77
CA ALA A 160 -12.04 0.37 8.92
C ALA A 160 -13.51 0.78 8.68
N PHE A 161 -13.96 1.88 9.28
CA PHE A 161 -15.29 2.40 9.04
C PHE A 161 -15.51 2.73 7.56
N SER A 162 -14.52 3.39 6.94
CA SER A 162 -14.60 3.71 5.51
C SER A 162 -14.57 2.46 4.62
N ILE A 163 -13.83 1.40 5.00
CA ILE A 163 -13.86 0.12 4.30
C ILE A 163 -15.25 -0.52 4.43
N TYR A 164 -15.77 -0.65 5.65
CA TYR A 164 -17.01 -1.36 5.95
C TYR A 164 -18.25 -0.79 5.23
N ARG A 165 -18.28 0.51 4.96
CA ARG A 165 -19.38 1.19 4.28
C ARG A 165 -19.26 1.24 2.75
N ASN A 166 -18.19 0.72 2.17
CA ASN A 166 -17.95 0.73 0.73
C ASN A 166 -18.05 -0.68 0.14
N VAL A 167 -18.34 -0.76 -1.16
CA VAL A 167 -18.36 -2.00 -1.92
C VAL A 167 -17.10 -2.07 -2.77
N PHE A 168 -16.44 -3.21 -2.75
CA PHE A 168 -15.24 -3.50 -3.53
C PHE A 168 -15.50 -4.63 -4.51
N ASP A 169 -14.89 -4.56 -5.68
CA ASP A 169 -15.03 -5.58 -6.73
C ASP A 169 -13.90 -6.62 -6.71
N SER A 170 -12.91 -6.46 -5.82
CA SER A 170 -11.80 -7.40 -5.69
C SER A 170 -12.22 -8.70 -4.99
N PRO A 171 -11.92 -9.88 -5.55
CA PRO A 171 -12.27 -11.16 -4.95
C PRO A 171 -11.54 -11.45 -3.63
N GLY A 172 -10.36 -10.86 -3.39
CA GLY A 172 -9.53 -11.08 -2.19
C GLY A 172 -9.93 -10.26 -0.97
N ILE A 173 -11.03 -9.47 -1.03
CA ILE A 173 -11.37 -8.52 0.04
C ILE A 173 -12.59 -8.94 0.87
N GLY A 174 -12.90 -10.23 0.92
CA GLY A 174 -14.04 -10.77 1.69
C GLY A 174 -14.07 -10.34 3.16
N TRP A 175 -12.90 -10.17 3.77
CA TRP A 175 -12.77 -9.69 5.15
C TRP A 175 -13.42 -8.32 5.40
N ALA A 176 -13.56 -7.48 4.38
CA ALA A 176 -14.14 -6.14 4.51
C ALA A 176 -15.64 -6.16 4.88
N TYR A 177 -16.34 -7.26 4.63
CA TYR A 177 -17.79 -7.39 4.80
C TYR A 177 -18.20 -8.13 6.07
N ASN A 178 -17.26 -8.66 6.83
CA ASN A 178 -17.48 -9.27 8.13
C ASN A 178 -16.78 -8.43 9.21
N GLN A 179 -17.49 -8.00 10.25
CA GLN A 179 -16.98 -7.09 11.28
C GLN A 179 -15.78 -7.68 12.03
N ASP A 180 -15.86 -8.95 12.35
CA ASP A 180 -14.81 -9.70 13.06
C ASP A 180 -13.54 -9.83 12.19
N TYR A 181 -13.72 -10.19 10.92
CA TYR A 181 -12.61 -10.32 9.98
C TYR A 181 -11.97 -8.97 9.67
N LEU A 182 -12.77 -7.93 9.50
CA LEU A 182 -12.26 -6.56 9.29
C LEU A 182 -11.42 -6.09 10.47
N THR A 183 -11.91 -6.29 11.70
CA THR A 183 -11.16 -5.94 12.92
C THR A 183 -9.82 -6.69 12.99
N LYS A 184 -9.87 -8.00 12.80
CA LYS A 184 -8.65 -8.84 12.80
C LYS A 184 -7.68 -8.44 11.71
N TYR A 185 -8.17 -8.19 10.49
CA TYR A 185 -7.34 -7.81 9.36
C TYR A 185 -6.63 -6.47 9.58
N VAL A 186 -7.34 -5.46 10.07
CA VAL A 186 -6.75 -4.15 10.37
C VAL A 186 -5.67 -4.26 11.46
N ASN A 187 -5.87 -5.11 12.46
CA ASN A 187 -4.86 -5.35 13.50
C ASN A 187 -3.64 -6.10 12.95
N LEU A 188 -3.83 -7.12 12.11
CA LEU A 188 -2.75 -7.84 11.42
C LEU A 188 -1.92 -6.90 10.55
N TYR A 189 -2.61 -6.09 9.74
CA TYR A 189 -1.97 -5.06 8.92
C TYR A 189 -1.15 -4.07 9.76
N SER A 190 -1.71 -3.55 10.84
CA SER A 190 -1.01 -2.59 11.71
C SER A 190 0.25 -3.20 12.33
N ASN A 191 0.18 -4.48 12.74
CA ASN A 191 1.33 -5.21 13.27
C ASN A 191 2.40 -5.43 12.18
N LEU A 192 2.01 -5.77 10.95
CA LEU A 192 2.95 -5.95 9.85
C LEU A 192 3.62 -4.62 9.46
N MET A 193 2.88 -3.52 9.39
CA MET A 193 3.48 -2.21 9.08
C MET A 193 4.43 -1.73 10.18
N SER A 194 4.11 -2.00 11.46
CA SER A 194 5.03 -1.73 12.57
C SER A 194 6.30 -2.56 12.48
N PHE A 195 6.18 -3.84 12.13
CA PHE A 195 7.33 -4.72 11.86
C PHE A 195 8.21 -4.16 10.72
N TRP A 196 7.61 -3.77 9.58
CA TRP A 196 8.37 -3.20 8.46
C TRP A 196 9.05 -1.90 8.85
N LYS A 197 8.39 -1.03 9.60
CA LYS A 197 8.97 0.23 10.06
C LYS A 197 10.18 0.00 10.96
N GLN A 198 10.08 -0.94 11.90
CA GLN A 198 11.19 -1.32 12.78
C GLN A 198 12.35 -1.94 12.00
N LYS A 199 12.05 -2.79 11.01
CA LYS A 199 13.04 -3.56 10.26
C LYS A 199 13.78 -2.74 9.21
N LEU A 200 13.11 -1.79 8.55
CA LEU A 200 13.60 -1.07 7.38
C LEU A 200 13.80 0.44 7.59
N GLY A 201 13.31 0.98 8.70
CA GLY A 201 13.54 2.38 9.09
C GLY A 201 13.21 3.38 7.98
N ASN A 202 14.24 4.13 7.56
CA ASN A 202 14.10 5.21 6.57
C ASN A 202 13.81 4.75 5.14
N PHE A 203 13.73 3.45 4.87
CA PHE A 203 13.26 2.96 3.56
C PHE A 203 11.77 3.22 3.34
N ILE A 204 11.01 3.42 4.43
CA ILE A 204 9.57 3.65 4.40
C ILE A 204 9.27 5.04 4.97
N TYR A 205 8.69 5.92 4.16
CA TYR A 205 8.13 7.19 4.63
C TYR A 205 6.69 6.97 5.07
N GLU A 206 6.36 7.37 6.30
CA GLU A 206 4.98 7.35 6.80
C GLU A 206 4.31 8.70 6.53
N SER A 207 3.44 8.74 5.52
CA SER A 207 2.57 9.89 5.27
C SER A 207 1.28 9.74 6.07
N HIS A 208 1.10 10.61 7.05
CA HIS A 208 -0.11 10.66 7.86
C HIS A 208 -1.22 11.38 7.10
N TYR A 209 -2.31 10.68 6.79
CA TYR A 209 -3.45 11.24 6.05
C TYR A 209 -3.98 12.51 6.71
N GLU A 210 -4.07 12.53 8.03
CA GLU A 210 -4.54 13.67 8.81
C GLU A 210 -3.65 14.91 8.61
N LYS A 211 -2.32 14.72 8.59
CA LYS A 211 -1.35 15.79 8.27
C LYS A 211 -1.47 16.24 6.82
N LEU A 212 -1.57 15.28 5.90
CA LEU A 212 -1.73 15.59 4.48
C LEU A 212 -2.97 16.44 4.20
N VAL A 213 -4.08 16.17 4.91
CA VAL A 213 -5.34 16.92 4.76
C VAL A 213 -5.29 18.31 5.45
N THR A 214 -4.58 18.44 6.57
CA THR A 214 -4.55 19.69 7.35
C THR A 214 -3.39 20.61 7.01
N GLN A 215 -2.29 20.06 6.50
CA GLN A 215 -1.02 20.73 6.21
C GLN A 215 -0.48 20.32 4.83
N GLN A 216 -1.33 20.33 3.81
CA GLN A 216 -1.06 19.77 2.49
C GLN A 216 0.30 20.18 1.92
N VAL A 217 0.61 21.48 1.90
CA VAL A 217 1.84 21.99 1.28
C VAL A 217 3.08 21.45 1.97
N ASN A 218 3.11 21.47 3.31
CA ASN A 218 4.26 21.01 4.08
C ASN A 218 4.45 19.48 3.92
N GLU A 219 3.36 18.71 4.03
CA GLU A 219 3.44 17.26 3.89
C GLU A 219 3.83 16.85 2.45
N THR A 220 3.32 17.57 1.43
CA THR A 220 3.73 17.35 0.03
C THR A 220 5.23 17.62 -0.16
N LYS A 221 5.78 18.69 0.43
CA LYS A 221 7.23 18.95 0.38
C LYS A 221 8.04 17.81 0.97
N ASN A 222 7.67 17.34 2.16
CA ASN A 222 8.36 16.25 2.84
C ASN A 222 8.32 14.94 2.02
N ILE A 223 7.17 14.62 1.41
CA ILE A 223 7.00 13.45 0.55
C ILE A 223 7.92 13.55 -0.68
N LEU A 224 7.92 14.70 -1.35
CA LEU A 224 8.75 14.91 -2.55
C LEU A 224 10.24 14.87 -2.21
N GLU A 225 10.65 15.45 -1.09
CA GLU A 225 12.03 15.39 -0.60
C GLU A 225 12.46 13.94 -0.34
N PHE A 226 11.62 13.14 0.34
CA PHE A 226 11.87 11.71 0.53
C PHE A 226 12.03 10.97 -0.81
N CYS A 227 11.27 11.36 -1.84
CA CYS A 227 11.35 10.80 -3.18
C CYS A 227 12.52 11.35 -4.02
N ASN A 228 13.39 12.21 -3.47
CA ASN A 228 14.44 12.93 -4.19
C ASN A 228 13.88 13.79 -5.35
N LEU A 229 12.68 14.32 -5.18
CA LEU A 229 12.00 15.20 -6.13
C LEU A 229 11.99 16.65 -5.61
N LYS A 230 12.17 17.60 -6.52
CA LYS A 230 12.01 19.02 -6.18
C LYS A 230 10.52 19.33 -6.02
N PHE A 231 10.21 20.30 -5.16
CA PHE A 231 8.83 20.75 -5.02
C PHE A 231 8.31 21.38 -6.31
N GLU A 232 7.11 21.01 -6.72
CA GLU A 232 6.36 21.61 -7.82
C GLU A 232 4.94 21.95 -7.36
N ASP A 233 4.45 23.14 -7.73
CA ASP A 233 3.10 23.60 -7.38
C ASP A 233 2.00 22.72 -7.97
N SER A 234 2.27 22.05 -9.08
CA SER A 234 1.39 21.05 -9.70
C SER A 234 0.98 19.93 -8.72
N CYS A 235 1.89 19.55 -7.81
CA CYS A 235 1.61 18.54 -6.79
C CYS A 235 0.60 19.01 -5.73
N VAL A 236 0.56 20.30 -5.44
CA VAL A 236 -0.45 20.90 -4.54
C VAL A 236 -1.76 21.15 -5.28
N ASN A 237 -1.67 21.56 -6.54
CA ASN A 237 -2.80 21.84 -7.43
C ASN A 237 -3.24 20.62 -8.26
N TYR A 238 -3.03 19.42 -7.77
CA TYR A 238 -3.24 18.13 -8.46
C TYR A 238 -4.63 17.98 -9.09
N THR A 239 -5.66 18.68 -8.58
CA THR A 239 -7.04 18.64 -9.14
C THR A 239 -7.14 19.23 -10.54
N HIS A 240 -6.16 20.01 -10.99
CA HIS A 240 -6.10 20.56 -12.34
C HIS A 240 -5.49 19.58 -13.35
N ASN A 241 -4.91 18.48 -12.88
CA ASN A 241 -4.30 17.49 -13.73
C ASN A 241 -5.30 16.39 -14.08
N ASN A 242 -5.38 16.04 -15.36
CA ASN A 242 -6.26 14.95 -15.84
C ASN A 242 -5.63 13.57 -15.65
N ILE A 243 -5.08 13.31 -14.45
CA ILE A 243 -4.52 11.99 -14.16
C ILE A 243 -5.69 11.02 -13.96
N PRO A 244 -5.75 9.94 -14.76
CA PRO A 244 -6.79 8.94 -14.62
C PRO A 244 -6.83 8.36 -13.20
N SER A 245 -7.99 8.00 -12.71
CA SER A 245 -8.13 7.23 -11.48
C SER A 245 -9.35 6.32 -11.60
N ARG A 246 -9.12 5.01 -11.41
CA ARG A 246 -10.14 3.96 -11.51
C ARG A 246 -10.57 3.40 -10.16
N THR A 247 -10.31 4.12 -9.07
CA THR A 247 -10.60 3.64 -7.71
C THR A 247 -11.93 4.16 -7.19
N ILE A 248 -12.48 3.51 -6.15
CA ILE A 248 -13.67 3.97 -5.41
C ILE A 248 -13.52 5.43 -4.91
N SER A 249 -12.29 5.91 -4.78
CA SER A 249 -11.96 7.26 -4.30
C SER A 249 -11.94 8.34 -5.40
N VAL A 250 -12.22 7.99 -6.67
CA VAL A 250 -12.15 8.92 -7.83
C VAL A 250 -12.87 10.24 -7.59
N TYR A 251 -14.13 10.19 -7.15
CA TYR A 251 -14.89 11.41 -6.88
C TYR A 251 -14.30 12.28 -5.78
N GLN A 252 -13.63 11.65 -4.81
CA GLN A 252 -13.06 12.34 -3.67
C GLN A 252 -11.80 13.12 -4.05
N VAL A 253 -10.95 12.57 -4.90
CA VAL A 253 -9.68 13.19 -5.30
C VAL A 253 -9.81 14.21 -6.43
N ARG A 254 -10.95 14.28 -7.12
CA ARG A 254 -11.25 15.34 -8.09
C ARG A 254 -11.64 16.67 -7.45
N ASN A 255 -11.94 16.65 -6.16
CA ASN A 255 -12.26 17.84 -5.39
C ASN A 255 -11.06 18.29 -4.57
N LYS A 256 -11.05 19.59 -4.19
CA LYS A 256 -10.08 20.07 -3.19
C LYS A 256 -10.15 19.24 -1.92
N ILE A 257 -9.01 19.11 -1.24
CA ILE A 257 -8.93 18.38 0.02
C ILE A 257 -9.99 18.91 1.00
N TYR A 258 -10.73 17.98 1.59
CA TYR A 258 -11.77 18.26 2.55
C TYR A 258 -11.50 17.56 3.90
N LYS A 259 -11.87 18.22 5.00
CA LYS A 259 -11.59 17.74 6.37
C LYS A 259 -12.71 16.88 6.95
N SER A 260 -13.87 16.77 6.29
CA SER A 260 -15.05 16.08 6.82
C SER A 260 -14.88 14.56 6.99
N SER A 261 -13.80 14.00 6.46
CA SER A 261 -13.45 12.58 6.62
C SER A 261 -12.59 12.29 7.85
N LEU A 262 -12.10 13.33 8.53
CA LEU A 262 -11.29 13.18 9.74
C LEU A 262 -12.20 12.86 10.93
N ASN A 263 -11.81 11.85 11.72
CA ASN A 263 -12.54 11.38 12.90
C ASN A 263 -14.02 11.07 12.63
N LEU A 264 -14.33 10.70 11.37
CA LEU A 264 -15.71 10.42 10.97
C LEU A 264 -16.27 9.21 11.71
N SER A 265 -15.43 8.22 12.01
CA SER A 265 -15.81 7.01 12.73
C SER A 265 -16.35 7.30 14.14
N ASP A 266 -15.88 8.37 14.81
CA ASP A 266 -16.31 8.71 16.18
C ASP A 266 -17.83 8.91 16.29
N LYS A 267 -18.46 9.43 15.23
CA LYS A 267 -19.93 9.62 15.17
C LYS A 267 -20.70 8.32 15.11
N TYR A 268 -20.03 7.20 14.80
CA TYR A 268 -20.65 5.92 14.51
C TYR A 268 -20.24 4.79 15.46
N LEU A 269 -19.38 5.06 16.45
CA LEU A 269 -18.90 4.05 17.40
C LEU A 269 -20.03 3.32 18.13
N ASN A 270 -21.08 4.05 18.52
CA ASN A 270 -22.24 3.46 19.18
C ASN A 270 -23.07 2.56 18.25
N TYR A 271 -23.06 2.82 16.94
CA TYR A 271 -23.77 2.02 15.95
C TYR A 271 -22.97 0.81 15.46
N PHE A 272 -21.64 0.89 15.57
CA PHE A 272 -20.72 -0.15 15.12
C PHE A 272 -19.69 -0.48 16.22
N PRO A 273 -20.10 -1.19 17.31
CA PRO A 273 -19.26 -1.45 18.46
C PRO A 273 -17.95 -2.19 18.13
N PHE A 274 -17.90 -2.96 17.04
CA PHE A 274 -16.68 -3.66 16.59
C PHE A 274 -15.50 -2.70 16.34
N LEU A 275 -15.79 -1.45 15.97
CA LEU A 275 -14.75 -0.41 15.76
C LEU A 275 -13.92 -0.14 17.03
N ASN A 276 -14.51 -0.33 18.22
CA ASN A 276 -13.80 -0.15 19.49
C ASN A 276 -12.73 -1.25 19.75
N GLN A 277 -12.82 -2.37 19.03
CA GLN A 277 -11.85 -3.47 19.14
C GLN A 277 -10.60 -3.24 18.27
N ILE A 278 -10.63 -2.25 17.38
CA ILE A 278 -9.50 -1.88 16.54
C ILE A 278 -8.51 -1.10 17.41
N LYS A 279 -7.29 -1.61 17.52
CA LYS A 279 -6.23 -0.95 18.28
C LYS A 279 -5.94 0.43 17.66
N LYS A 280 -6.22 1.47 18.41
CA LYS A 280 -5.77 2.82 18.06
C LYS A 280 -4.24 2.79 18.14
N LYS A 281 -3.56 3.14 17.05
CA LYS A 281 -2.12 3.40 17.15
C LYS A 281 -1.93 4.54 18.13
N ALA A 282 -1.00 4.40 19.06
CA ALA A 282 -0.51 5.56 19.80
C ALA A 282 -0.01 6.61 18.79
N PRO A 283 -0.26 7.89 19.05
CA PRO A 283 0.14 8.98 18.17
C PRO A 283 1.65 9.01 17.93
#